data_7b8cf4455d35c5437d33a4b18c16ca2b
#
_entry.id   7b8cf4455d35c5437d33a4b18c16ca2b
#
_cell.length_a   1.000
_cell.length_b   1.000
_cell.length_c   1.000
_cell.angle_alpha   90.00
_cell.angle_beta   90.00
_cell.angle_gamma   90.00
#
_symmetry.space_group_name_H-M   'P 1'
#
loop_
_entity.id
_entity.type
_entity.pdbx_description
1 polymer ?
#
loop_
_entity_poly.entity_id
_entity_poly.type
_entity_poly.pdbx_seq_one_letter_code
_entity_poly.pdbx_strand_id
1 'polypeptide(L)' 'MLMKMIADELLSDKTGDEIIDEINKNVDIPIISEATEKAILEALWKVIKGVLLKKLGV' A
#
# COMPACT_ATOMS: atom_id res chain seq x y z
N MET A 1 18.93 12.01 0.94
CA MET A 1 18.30 13.26 0.59
C MET A 1 16.90 13.34 1.16
N LEU A 2 16.36 14.53 1.27
CA LEU A 2 15.05 14.76 1.87
C LEU A 2 13.95 13.96 1.17
N MET A 3 13.93 13.97 -0.17
CA MET A 3 12.93 13.25 -0.94
C MET A 3 12.95 11.74 -0.65
N LYS A 4 14.14 11.16 -0.54
CA LYS A 4 14.26 9.74 -0.21
C LYS A 4 13.74 9.46 1.20
N MET A 5 14.03 10.34 2.16
CA MET A 5 13.54 10.18 3.53
C MET A 5 12.02 10.24 3.59
N ILE A 6 11.43 11.19 2.85
CA ILE A 6 9.98 11.32 2.77
C ILE A 6 9.37 10.08 2.10
N ALA A 7 9.97 9.61 1.01
CA ALA A 7 9.49 8.43 0.31
C ALA A 7 9.60 7.19 1.20
N ASP A 8 10.70 7.01 1.91
CA ASP A 8 10.88 5.87 2.81
C ASP A 8 9.82 5.87 3.91
N GLU A 9 9.47 7.04 4.44
CA GLU A 9 8.46 7.15 5.49
C GLU A 9 7.04 6.93 4.94
N LEU A 10 6.67 7.64 3.86
CA LEU A 10 5.33 7.57 3.31
C LEU A 10 5.03 6.25 2.60
N LEU A 11 6.05 5.63 2.02
CA LEU A 11 5.89 4.38 1.29
C LEU A 11 6.45 3.18 2.07
N SER A 12 6.55 3.32 3.39
CA SER A 12 6.98 2.22 4.26
C SER A 12 5.90 1.14 4.34
N ASP A 13 6.30 -0.05 4.75
CA ASP A 13 5.35 -1.15 4.93
C ASP A 13 4.29 -0.81 5.99
N LYS A 14 4.67 -0.04 7.00
CA LYS A 14 3.73 0.42 8.03
C LYS A 14 2.65 1.32 7.42
N THR A 15 3.03 2.26 6.57
CA THR A 15 2.07 3.13 5.88
C THR A 15 1.19 2.30 4.95
N GLY A 16 1.78 1.32 4.25
CA GLY A 16 1.03 0.39 3.42
C GLY A 16 -0.02 -0.36 4.20
N ASP A 17 0.34 -0.87 5.38
CA ASP A 17 -0.61 -1.58 6.25
C ASP A 17 -1.75 -0.67 6.70
N GLU A 18 -1.46 0.58 7.04
CA GLU A 18 -2.48 1.55 7.42
C GLU A 18 -3.45 1.83 6.27
N ILE A 19 -2.92 2.00 5.06
CA ILE A 19 -3.74 2.23 3.88
C ILE A 19 -4.62 1.01 3.58
N ILE A 20 -4.04 -0.17 3.63
CA ILE A 20 -4.77 -1.41 3.39
C ILE A 20 -5.89 -1.59 4.40
N ASP A 21 -5.62 -1.32 5.68
CA ASP A 21 -6.63 -1.42 6.73
C ASP A 21 -7.78 -0.44 6.51
N GLU A 22 -7.48 0.79 6.08
CA GLU A 22 -8.51 1.79 5.79
C GLU A 22 -9.36 1.38 4.58
N ILE A 23 -8.74 0.82 3.55
CA ILE A 23 -9.48 0.32 2.39
C ILE A 23 -10.39 -0.83 2.82
N ASN A 24 -9.90 -1.76 3.63
CA ASN A 24 -10.70 -2.88 4.11
C ASN A 24 -11.91 -2.44 4.94
N LYS A 25 -11.80 -1.33 5.66
CA LYS A 25 -12.92 -0.79 6.43
C LYS A 25 -14.00 -0.18 5.55
N ASN A 26 -13.60 0.41 4.42
CA ASN A 26 -14.49 1.19 3.57
C ASN A 26 -14.98 0.43 2.35
N VAL A 27 -14.26 -0.61 1.94
CA VAL A 27 -14.61 -1.44 0.78
C VAL A 27 -14.80 -2.86 1.25
N ASP A 28 -16.03 -3.35 1.18
CA ASP A 28 -16.36 -4.71 1.56
C ASP A 28 -16.76 -5.48 0.29
N ILE A 29 -16.00 -6.52 -0.03
CA ILE A 29 -16.29 -7.39 -1.17
C ILE A 29 -16.90 -8.67 -0.62
N PRO A 30 -18.23 -8.84 -0.70
CA PRO A 30 -18.92 -9.93 0.00
C PRO A 30 -18.61 -11.33 -0.51
N ILE A 31 -18.03 -11.46 -1.69
CA ILE A 31 -17.71 -12.77 -2.28
C ILE A 31 -16.29 -13.23 -1.99
N ILE A 32 -15.47 -12.39 -1.38
CA ILE A 32 -14.07 -12.69 -1.10
C ILE A 32 -13.85 -12.63 0.41
N SER A 33 -13.13 -13.61 0.97
CA SER A 33 -12.79 -13.58 2.39
C SER A 33 -11.87 -12.40 2.71
N GLU A 34 -11.89 -11.94 3.96
CA GLU A 34 -11.03 -10.86 4.41
C GLU A 34 -9.55 -11.15 4.18
N ALA A 35 -9.13 -12.39 4.40
CA ALA A 35 -7.74 -12.79 4.20
C ALA A 35 -7.33 -12.67 2.73
N THR A 36 -8.20 -13.10 1.82
CA THR A 36 -7.95 -12.98 0.38
C THR A 36 -7.95 -11.53 -0.06
N GLU A 37 -8.91 -10.74 0.44
CA GLU A 37 -9.00 -9.32 0.13
C GLU A 37 -7.73 -8.59 0.58
N LYS A 38 -7.25 -8.87 1.79
CA LYS A 38 -6.02 -8.27 2.30
C LYS A 38 -4.81 -8.66 1.45
N ALA A 39 -4.72 -9.92 1.04
CA ALA A 39 -3.63 -10.39 0.19
C ALA A 39 -3.61 -9.66 -1.16
N ILE A 40 -4.79 -9.44 -1.76
CA ILE A 40 -4.91 -8.69 -3.01
C ILE A 40 -4.45 -7.25 -2.81
N LEU A 41 -4.89 -6.60 -1.73
CA LEU A 41 -4.51 -5.22 -1.44
C LEU A 41 -3.02 -5.08 -1.18
N GLU A 42 -2.42 -6.05 -0.49
CA GLU A 42 -0.97 -6.05 -0.27
C GLU A 42 -0.19 -6.17 -1.59
N ALA A 43 -0.65 -7.03 -2.49
CA ALA A 43 -0.03 -7.16 -3.81
C ALA A 43 -0.15 -5.86 -4.61
N LEU A 44 -1.32 -5.24 -4.59
CA LEU A 44 -1.54 -3.94 -5.24
C LEU A 44 -0.64 -2.87 -4.64
N TRP A 45 -0.49 -2.86 -3.32
CA TRP A 45 0.38 -1.90 -2.64
C TRP A 45 1.82 -2.01 -3.11
N LYS A 46 2.33 -3.23 -3.27
CA LYS A 46 3.69 -3.43 -3.76
C LYS A 46 3.88 -2.85 -5.15
N VAL A 47 2.90 -3.02 -6.02
CA VAL A 47 2.94 -2.45 -7.38
C VAL A 47 2.92 -0.92 -7.32
N ILE A 48 1.99 -0.37 -6.55
CA ILE A 48 1.85 1.08 -6.38
C ILE A 48 3.12 1.68 -5.82
N LYS A 49 3.66 1.09 -4.76
CA LYS A 49 4.90 1.54 -4.14
C LYS A 49 6.06 1.55 -5.13
N GLY A 50 6.20 0.48 -5.91
CA GLY A 50 7.24 0.39 -6.92
C GLY A 50 7.15 1.49 -7.97
N VAL A 51 5.96 1.76 -8.46
CA VAL A 51 5.73 2.82 -9.44
C VAL A 51 6.02 4.20 -8.85
N LEU A 52 5.55 4.46 -7.62
CA LEU A 52 5.76 5.74 -6.96
C LEU A 52 7.25 6.00 -6.70
N LEU A 53 7.98 4.99 -6.24
CA LEU A 53 9.43 5.13 -6.02
C LEU A 53 10.14 5.43 -7.32
N LYS A 54 9.76 4.77 -8.40
CA LYS A 54 10.34 5.01 -9.72
C LYS A 54 10.07 6.43 -10.20
N LYS A 55 8.85 6.92 -10.00
CA LYS A 55 8.48 8.29 -10.40
C LYS A 55 9.20 9.35 -9.57
N LEU A 56 9.46 9.07 -8.31
CA LEU A 56 10.18 9.98 -7.42
C LEU A 56 11.69 9.97 -7.67
N GLY A 57 12.19 8.99 -8.41
CA GLY A 57 13.61 8.90 -8.70
C GLY A 57 14.48 8.44 -7.53
N VAL A 58 13.89 7.66 -6.63
CA VAL A 58 14.58 7.18 -5.43
C VAL A 58 14.67 5.66 -5.41
#